data_d6ffd8c393e382aa074aae5dba356027
#
_entry.id   d6ffd8c393e382aa074aae5dba356027
#
_cell.length_a   1.000
_cell.length_b   1.000
_cell.length_c   1.000
_cell.angle_alpha   90.00
_cell.angle_beta   90.00
_cell.angle_gamma   90.00
#
_symmetry.space_group_name_H-M   'P 1'
#
loop_
_entity.id
_entity.type
_entity.pdbx_description
1 polymer ?
#
loop_
_entity_poly.entity_id
_entity_poly.type
_entity_poly.pdbx_seq_one_letter_code
_entity_poly.pdbx_strand_id
1 'polypeptide(L)'
;MLKQRTLRNSIKAVGIGLHTGKNINMELIPSEVNTGINFIRTDVDENLVIPAIAENVGDTSLSTALVKDDVKISTIEHLLSAIAGLGVDNCLIKVDGPEVPIMDGSSSPFVFLIQSAGLEDQDALKKFIKVKKEVTVTRDDAYATIKPFDGFKVSFKVSFDHPVHKKLPSESIIDFSSTSFVKEAVSYTHLTLPTIREV
;
A
#
# COMPACT_ATOMS: atom_id res chain seq x y z
N MET A 1 9.80 9.18 22.13
CA MET A 1 10.10 8.08 21.20
C MET A 1 8.79 7.68 20.53
N LEU A 2 8.81 7.35 19.23
CA LEU A 2 7.60 6.95 18.50
C LEU A 2 7.20 5.54 18.90
N LYS A 3 5.91 5.37 19.23
CA LYS A 3 5.30 4.07 19.55
C LYS A 3 4.77 3.38 18.29
N GLN A 4 4.69 2.06 18.34
CA GLN A 4 3.96 1.28 17.33
C GLN A 4 2.49 1.65 17.36
N ARG A 5 1.80 1.35 16.26
CA ARG A 5 0.40 1.73 16.09
C ARG A 5 -0.38 0.60 15.42
N THR A 6 -1.62 0.42 15.88
CA THR A 6 -2.60 -0.47 15.27
C THR A 6 -3.93 0.27 15.06
N LEU A 7 -4.93 -0.40 14.53
CA LEU A 7 -6.29 0.11 14.50
C LEU A 7 -6.92 0.00 15.90
N ARG A 8 -7.85 0.89 16.22
CA ARG A 8 -8.62 0.80 17.47
C ARG A 8 -9.75 -0.22 17.37
N ASN A 9 -10.42 -0.29 16.22
CA ASN A 9 -11.52 -1.19 15.96
C ASN A 9 -11.30 -1.92 14.63
N SER A 10 -11.89 -3.12 14.51
CA SER A 10 -11.99 -3.78 13.21
C SER A 10 -12.92 -3.01 12.28
N ILE A 11 -12.63 -3.04 10.99
CA ILE A 11 -13.47 -2.42 9.97
C ILE A 11 -13.55 -3.32 8.74
N LYS A 12 -14.75 -3.37 8.15
CA LYS A 12 -15.04 -4.18 6.96
C LYS A 12 -15.30 -3.28 5.76
N ALA A 13 -14.92 -3.78 4.61
CA ALA A 13 -15.23 -3.19 3.33
C ALA A 13 -15.54 -4.28 2.31
N VAL A 14 -16.33 -3.92 1.31
CA VAL A 14 -16.62 -4.76 0.14
C VAL A 14 -16.28 -3.95 -1.09
N GLY A 15 -15.62 -4.58 -2.04
CA GLY A 15 -15.31 -3.96 -3.32
C GLY A 15 -15.07 -5.01 -4.39
N ILE A 16 -14.71 -4.57 -5.58
CA ILE A 16 -14.51 -5.44 -6.74
C ILE A 16 -13.00 -5.63 -6.95
N GLY A 17 -12.59 -6.86 -7.24
CA GLY A 17 -11.22 -7.15 -7.68
C GLY A 17 -10.99 -6.62 -9.09
N LEU A 18 -9.87 -5.89 -9.30
CA LEU A 18 -9.53 -5.26 -10.58
C LEU A 18 -9.34 -6.30 -11.69
N HIS A 19 -8.67 -7.40 -11.36
CA HIS A 19 -8.30 -8.42 -12.35
C HIS A 19 -9.32 -9.55 -12.46
N THR A 20 -10.03 -9.84 -11.36
CA THR A 20 -11.00 -10.95 -11.31
C THR A 20 -12.43 -10.52 -11.58
N GLY A 21 -12.76 -9.25 -11.37
CA GLY A 21 -14.13 -8.74 -11.43
C GLY A 21 -15.06 -9.30 -10.31
N LYS A 22 -14.50 -10.02 -9.33
CA LYS A 22 -15.27 -10.62 -8.24
C LYS A 22 -15.50 -9.63 -7.12
N ASN A 23 -16.61 -9.76 -6.41
CA ASN A 23 -16.81 -9.10 -5.13
C ASN A 23 -15.87 -9.72 -4.09
N ILE A 24 -15.14 -8.88 -3.38
CA ILE A 24 -14.19 -9.25 -2.33
C ILE A 24 -14.61 -8.59 -1.03
N ASN A 25 -14.83 -9.39 0.00
CA ASN A 25 -14.98 -8.90 1.36
C ASN A 25 -13.59 -8.79 1.98
N MET A 26 -13.30 -7.64 2.56
CA MET A 26 -12.06 -7.35 3.26
C MET A 26 -12.36 -6.90 4.67
N GLU A 27 -11.57 -7.36 5.63
CA GLU A 27 -11.62 -6.92 7.03
C GLU A 27 -10.22 -6.54 7.51
N LEU A 28 -10.09 -5.34 8.07
CA LEU A 28 -8.89 -4.87 8.76
C LEU A 28 -9.11 -5.04 10.26
N ILE A 29 -8.21 -5.73 10.93
CA ILE A 29 -8.33 -6.15 12.33
C ILE A 29 -7.14 -5.65 13.12
N PRO A 30 -7.34 -5.00 14.30
CA PRO A 30 -6.24 -4.66 15.19
C PRO A 30 -5.37 -5.88 15.52
N SER A 31 -4.08 -5.68 15.66
CA SER A 31 -3.12 -6.75 15.97
C SER A 31 -2.18 -6.35 17.09
N GLU A 32 -1.64 -7.34 17.78
CA GLU A 32 -0.70 -7.17 18.87
C GLU A 32 0.61 -6.51 18.44
N VAL A 33 1.35 -5.99 19.39
CA VAL A 33 2.68 -5.40 19.17
C VAL A 33 3.63 -6.37 18.47
N ASN A 34 4.45 -5.86 17.57
CA ASN A 34 5.47 -6.61 16.84
C ASN A 34 4.95 -7.72 15.90
N THR A 35 3.66 -7.75 15.58
CA THR A 35 3.12 -8.73 14.63
C THR A 35 3.33 -8.31 13.18
N GLY A 36 3.46 -7.02 12.90
CA GLY A 36 3.56 -6.51 11.53
C GLY A 36 2.22 -6.52 10.79
N ILE A 37 2.29 -6.35 9.49
CA ILE A 37 1.12 -6.42 8.60
C ILE A 37 1.02 -7.84 8.05
N ASN A 38 -0.12 -8.47 8.25
CA ASN A 38 -0.35 -9.86 7.86
C ASN A 38 -1.65 -10.00 7.08
N PHE A 39 -1.66 -10.94 6.14
CA PHE A 39 -2.84 -11.27 5.35
C PHE A 39 -3.29 -12.71 5.58
N ILE A 40 -4.59 -12.95 5.45
CA ILE A 40 -5.23 -14.27 5.43
C ILE A 40 -6.22 -14.32 4.27
N ARG A 41 -6.16 -15.39 3.47
CA ARG A 41 -7.14 -15.75 2.45
C ARG A 41 -8.19 -16.68 3.06
N THR A 42 -9.32 -16.12 3.50
CA THR A 42 -10.37 -16.88 4.20
C THR A 42 -11.11 -17.88 3.32
N ASP A 43 -11.07 -17.69 2.01
CA ASP A 43 -11.65 -18.61 1.02
C ASP A 43 -10.75 -19.81 0.69
N VAL A 44 -9.49 -19.82 1.14
CA VAL A 44 -8.52 -20.90 0.89
C VAL A 44 -8.10 -21.57 2.18
N ASP A 45 -7.48 -20.85 3.10
CA ASP A 45 -7.03 -21.39 4.40
C ASP A 45 -6.98 -20.25 5.44
N GLU A 46 -7.88 -20.30 6.41
CA GLU A 46 -7.94 -19.31 7.50
C GLU A 46 -6.76 -19.38 8.49
N ASN A 47 -5.98 -20.45 8.46
CA ASN A 47 -4.82 -20.63 9.34
C ASN A 47 -3.52 -20.18 8.68
N LEU A 48 -3.50 -20.02 7.35
CA LEU A 48 -2.31 -19.58 6.63
C LEU A 48 -2.14 -18.07 6.71
N VAL A 49 -1.21 -17.65 7.55
CA VAL A 49 -0.83 -16.24 7.69
C VAL A 49 0.29 -15.91 6.69
N ILE A 50 0.07 -14.88 5.88
CA ILE A 50 1.01 -14.36 4.87
C ILE A 50 1.52 -13.00 5.33
N PRO A 51 2.73 -12.90 5.90
CA PRO A 51 3.32 -11.62 6.26
C PRO A 51 3.58 -10.74 5.03
N ALA A 52 3.27 -9.44 5.14
CA ALA A 52 3.60 -8.45 4.11
C ALA A 52 5.07 -8.01 4.22
N ILE A 53 5.97 -8.91 3.88
CA ILE A 53 7.42 -8.71 3.87
C ILE A 53 7.98 -8.94 2.47
N ALA A 54 9.18 -8.42 2.20
CA ALA A 54 9.79 -8.47 0.87
C ALA A 54 9.98 -9.91 0.37
N GLU A 55 10.28 -10.85 1.27
CA GLU A 55 10.50 -12.26 0.95
C GLU A 55 9.25 -12.96 0.41
N ASN A 56 8.07 -12.45 0.73
CA ASN A 56 6.79 -12.98 0.25
C ASN A 56 6.28 -12.26 -1.02
N VAL A 57 7.00 -11.24 -1.50
CA VAL A 57 6.64 -10.60 -2.78
C VAL A 57 6.91 -11.58 -3.92
N GLY A 58 5.85 -11.94 -4.62
CA GLY A 58 5.90 -12.83 -5.78
C GLY A 58 5.79 -12.08 -7.10
N ASP A 59 4.70 -12.34 -7.82
CA ASP A 59 4.43 -11.69 -9.11
C ASP A 59 4.20 -10.19 -8.94
N THR A 60 4.88 -9.41 -9.79
CA THR A 60 4.74 -7.95 -9.85
C THR A 60 4.24 -7.46 -11.23
N SER A 61 3.69 -8.38 -12.03
CA SER A 61 3.10 -8.04 -13.33
C SER A 61 1.72 -7.41 -13.11
N LEU A 62 1.56 -6.14 -13.50
CA LEU A 62 0.33 -5.32 -13.39
C LEU A 62 -0.17 -5.07 -11.96
N SER A 63 0.37 -5.70 -10.94
CA SER A 63 0.09 -5.46 -9.53
C SER A 63 1.18 -6.06 -8.64
N THR A 64 1.25 -5.66 -7.38
CA THR A 64 2.11 -6.33 -6.41
C THR A 64 1.33 -7.46 -5.72
N ALA A 65 1.93 -8.66 -5.69
CA ALA A 65 1.33 -9.81 -5.03
C ALA A 65 2.22 -10.34 -3.90
N LEU A 66 1.59 -10.81 -2.82
CA LEU A 66 2.19 -11.68 -1.82
C LEU A 66 1.87 -13.13 -2.14
N VAL A 67 2.86 -13.99 -1.98
CA VAL A 67 2.74 -15.43 -2.22
C VAL A 67 3.40 -16.19 -1.07
N LYS A 68 2.69 -17.19 -0.55
CA LYS A 68 3.20 -18.14 0.43
C LYS A 68 2.45 -19.46 0.30
N ASP A 69 3.16 -20.58 0.26
CA ASP A 69 2.60 -21.93 0.16
C ASP A 69 1.52 -22.02 -0.95
N ASP A 70 1.84 -21.50 -2.15
CA ASP A 70 0.96 -21.43 -3.33
C ASP A 70 -0.31 -20.55 -3.19
N VAL A 71 -0.51 -19.90 -2.03
CA VAL A 71 -1.59 -18.95 -1.85
C VAL A 71 -1.12 -17.55 -2.24
N LYS A 72 -1.85 -16.92 -3.16
CA LYS A 72 -1.56 -15.58 -3.69
C LYS A 72 -2.62 -14.57 -3.28
N ILE A 73 -2.17 -13.36 -2.90
CA ILE A 73 -3.00 -12.16 -2.73
C ILE A 73 -2.37 -11.04 -3.54
N SER A 74 -3.08 -10.50 -4.53
CA SER A 74 -2.59 -9.43 -5.41
C SER A 74 -3.21 -8.07 -5.11
N THR A 75 -2.74 -7.02 -5.82
CA THR A 75 -3.26 -5.64 -5.74
C THR A 75 -3.18 -5.06 -4.33
N ILE A 76 -2.09 -5.35 -3.61
CA ILE A 76 -1.90 -4.94 -2.21
C ILE A 76 -1.38 -3.51 -2.07
N GLU A 77 -0.86 -2.89 -3.14
CA GLU A 77 -0.11 -1.64 -3.13
C GLU A 77 -0.89 -0.45 -2.58
N HIS A 78 -2.16 -0.28 -2.95
CA HIS A 78 -2.98 0.86 -2.51
C HIS A 78 -3.29 0.79 -1.01
N LEU A 79 -3.64 -0.41 -0.52
CA LEU A 79 -3.89 -0.67 0.90
C LEU A 79 -2.61 -0.50 1.72
N LEU A 80 -1.50 -1.10 1.29
CA LEU A 80 -0.23 -0.99 2.02
C LEU A 80 0.31 0.45 2.01
N SER A 81 0.07 1.21 0.95
CA SER A 81 0.38 2.65 0.89
C SER A 81 -0.39 3.42 1.98
N ALA A 82 -1.70 3.17 2.14
CA ALA A 82 -2.50 3.80 3.19
C ALA A 82 -2.03 3.40 4.61
N ILE A 83 -1.77 2.12 4.83
CA ILE A 83 -1.25 1.57 6.10
C ILE A 83 0.08 2.24 6.47
N ALA A 84 1.03 2.27 5.54
CA ALA A 84 2.33 2.89 5.75
C ALA A 84 2.22 4.41 5.96
N GLY A 85 1.42 5.08 5.14
CA GLY A 85 1.22 6.53 5.19
C GLY A 85 0.55 7.02 6.47
N LEU A 86 -0.31 6.21 7.08
CA LEU A 86 -0.93 6.49 8.38
C LEU A 86 -0.11 5.95 9.56
N GLY A 87 1.01 5.30 9.28
CA GLY A 87 1.95 4.81 10.29
C GLY A 87 1.41 3.64 11.12
N VAL A 88 0.59 2.78 10.54
CA VAL A 88 0.13 1.52 11.15
C VAL A 88 1.25 0.50 11.05
N ASP A 89 1.62 -0.09 12.18
CA ASP A 89 2.69 -1.08 12.27
C ASP A 89 2.16 -2.52 12.35
N ASN A 90 0.98 -2.70 12.96
CA ASN A 90 0.41 -4.02 13.24
C ASN A 90 -1.06 -4.06 12.81
N CYS A 91 -1.38 -4.95 11.86
CA CYS A 91 -2.74 -5.14 11.37
C CYS A 91 -2.87 -6.53 10.72
N LEU A 92 -3.96 -7.22 11.00
CA LEU A 92 -4.35 -8.41 10.29
C LEU A 92 -5.42 -8.05 9.24
N ILE A 93 -5.19 -8.48 8.00
CA ILE A 93 -6.06 -8.21 6.87
C ILE A 93 -6.62 -9.54 6.38
N LYS A 94 -7.94 -9.69 6.46
CA LYS A 94 -8.65 -10.86 5.92
C LYS A 94 -9.31 -10.49 4.59
N VAL A 95 -9.15 -11.34 3.59
CA VAL A 95 -9.82 -11.23 2.29
C VAL A 95 -10.39 -12.58 1.87
N ASP A 96 -11.57 -12.60 1.28
CA ASP A 96 -12.21 -13.82 0.77
C ASP A 96 -12.01 -14.02 -0.74
N GLY A 97 -10.91 -13.48 -1.27
CA GLY A 97 -10.59 -13.58 -2.67
C GLY A 97 -9.10 -13.38 -2.99
N PRO A 98 -8.69 -13.56 -4.25
CA PRO A 98 -7.29 -13.60 -4.66
C PRO A 98 -6.61 -12.24 -4.74
N GLU A 99 -7.33 -11.16 -4.47
CA GLU A 99 -6.81 -9.80 -4.53
C GLU A 99 -7.50 -8.88 -3.51
N VAL A 100 -6.82 -7.79 -3.16
CA VAL A 100 -7.42 -6.69 -2.41
C VAL A 100 -8.39 -5.95 -3.34
N PRO A 101 -9.60 -5.54 -2.87
CA PRO A 101 -10.52 -4.79 -3.72
C PRO A 101 -9.90 -3.48 -4.19
N ILE A 102 -10.11 -3.14 -5.47
CA ILE A 102 -9.48 -1.96 -6.09
C ILE A 102 -10.06 -0.63 -5.57
N MET A 103 -11.27 -0.66 -5.05
CA MET A 103 -12.03 0.51 -4.63
C MET A 103 -12.20 1.53 -5.76
N ASP A 104 -11.66 2.74 -5.60
CA ASP A 104 -11.64 3.79 -6.63
C ASP A 104 -10.32 3.87 -7.42
N GLY A 105 -9.41 2.91 -7.21
CA GLY A 105 -8.10 2.89 -7.83
C GLY A 105 -7.05 3.77 -7.14
N SER A 106 -7.35 4.25 -5.93
CA SER A 106 -6.41 5.03 -5.11
C SER A 106 -6.28 4.47 -3.70
N SER A 107 -5.38 5.03 -2.89
CA SER A 107 -5.28 4.73 -1.46
C SER A 107 -6.30 5.49 -0.60
N SER A 108 -7.05 6.46 -1.16
CA SER A 108 -7.99 7.31 -0.44
C SER A 108 -9.08 6.56 0.32
N PRO A 109 -9.79 5.58 -0.27
CA PRO A 109 -10.81 4.80 0.45
C PRO A 109 -10.21 4.02 1.63
N PHE A 110 -9.00 3.49 1.49
CA PHE A 110 -8.33 2.77 2.57
C PHE A 110 -7.89 3.73 3.69
N VAL A 111 -7.43 4.93 3.36
CA VAL A 111 -7.17 6.00 4.35
C VAL A 111 -8.44 6.31 5.15
N PHE A 112 -9.57 6.49 4.45
CA PHE A 112 -10.85 6.74 5.10
C PHE A 112 -11.27 5.59 6.02
N LEU A 113 -11.15 4.33 5.58
CA LEU A 113 -11.45 3.15 6.39
C LEU A 113 -10.59 3.11 7.66
N ILE A 114 -9.26 3.26 7.52
CA ILE A 114 -8.33 3.21 8.65
C ILE A 114 -8.62 4.36 9.65
N GLN A 115 -8.88 5.57 9.15
CA GLN A 115 -9.23 6.70 10.00
C GLN A 115 -10.58 6.49 10.70
N SER A 116 -11.55 5.89 10.02
CA SER A 116 -12.87 5.55 10.60
C SER A 116 -12.77 4.47 11.68
N ALA A 117 -11.89 3.48 11.50
CA ALA A 117 -11.58 2.47 12.52
C ALA A 117 -10.92 3.09 13.76
N GLY A 118 -10.27 4.25 13.57
CA GLY A 118 -9.43 4.90 14.56
C GLY A 118 -8.06 4.26 14.69
N LEU A 119 -7.09 5.01 15.18
CA LEU A 119 -5.73 4.55 15.42
C LEU A 119 -5.44 4.52 16.92
N GLU A 120 -4.62 3.58 17.34
CA GLU A 120 -4.21 3.39 18.74
C GLU A 120 -2.70 3.18 18.83
N ASP A 121 -2.05 3.96 19.71
CA ASP A 121 -0.63 3.78 20.02
C ASP A 121 -0.47 2.60 20.98
N GLN A 122 0.46 1.71 20.66
CA GLN A 122 0.73 0.49 21.42
C GLN A 122 1.96 0.66 22.32
N ASP A 123 2.07 -0.14 23.38
CA ASP A 123 3.19 -0.03 24.32
C ASP A 123 4.45 -0.77 23.85
N ALA A 124 4.88 -0.44 22.64
CA ALA A 124 6.13 -0.89 22.03
C ALA A 124 6.72 0.21 21.16
N LEU A 125 8.05 0.29 21.08
CA LEU A 125 8.72 1.27 20.24
C LEU A 125 8.64 0.87 18.77
N LYS A 126 8.39 1.87 17.91
CA LYS A 126 8.43 1.71 16.47
C LYS A 126 9.84 1.31 16.01
N LYS A 127 9.91 0.34 15.11
CA LYS A 127 11.16 -0.12 14.49
C LYS A 127 11.37 0.59 13.16
N PHE A 128 12.61 1.01 12.91
CA PHE A 128 12.99 1.69 11.67
C PHE A 128 14.15 0.96 11.00
N ILE A 129 14.08 0.86 9.68
CA ILE A 129 15.21 0.44 8.86
C ILE A 129 16.00 1.69 8.48
N LYS A 130 17.27 1.76 8.90
CA LYS A 130 18.18 2.85 8.53
C LYS A 130 19.14 2.40 7.42
N VAL A 131 18.98 2.99 6.25
CA VAL A 131 19.89 2.76 5.12
C VAL A 131 21.26 3.35 5.44
N LYS A 132 22.33 2.55 5.34
CA LYS A 132 23.69 2.96 5.69
C LYS A 132 24.54 3.33 4.47
N LYS A 133 24.23 2.77 3.30
CA LYS A 133 24.93 3.03 2.03
C LYS A 133 23.94 3.01 0.89
N GLU A 134 24.30 3.64 -0.20
CA GLU A 134 23.52 3.58 -1.43
C GLU A 134 23.57 2.16 -2.03
N VAL A 135 22.41 1.67 -2.45
CA VAL A 135 22.23 0.40 -3.16
C VAL A 135 21.31 0.63 -4.35
N THR A 136 21.77 0.25 -5.53
CA THR A 136 20.99 0.33 -6.76
C THR A 136 20.84 -1.05 -7.37
N VAL A 137 19.63 -1.36 -7.81
CA VAL A 137 19.29 -2.55 -8.59
C VAL A 137 18.77 -2.10 -9.93
N THR A 138 19.26 -2.72 -11.01
CA THR A 138 18.85 -2.43 -12.39
C THR A 138 18.22 -3.68 -13.00
N ARG A 139 17.17 -3.50 -13.78
CA ARG A 139 16.55 -4.54 -14.59
C ARG A 139 16.11 -3.90 -15.91
N ASP A 140 16.69 -4.35 -17.01
CA ASP A 140 16.50 -3.77 -18.33
C ASP A 140 16.73 -2.24 -18.30
N ASP A 141 15.75 -1.44 -18.70
CA ASP A 141 15.80 0.03 -18.69
C ASP A 141 15.29 0.64 -17.35
N ALA A 142 14.90 -0.20 -16.38
CA ALA A 142 14.43 0.25 -15.08
C ALA A 142 15.49 0.12 -13.99
N TYR A 143 15.45 1.01 -13.01
CA TYR A 143 16.31 0.91 -11.83
C TYR A 143 15.57 1.37 -10.58
N ALA A 144 15.99 0.81 -9.45
CA ALA A 144 15.57 1.26 -8.12
C ALA A 144 16.79 1.53 -7.26
N THR A 145 16.82 2.65 -6.58
CA THR A 145 17.93 3.05 -5.70
C THR A 145 17.41 3.37 -4.31
N ILE A 146 18.05 2.79 -3.29
CA ILE A 146 17.85 3.14 -1.89
C ILE A 146 19.12 3.81 -1.40
N LYS A 147 19.02 5.01 -0.78
CA LYS A 147 20.17 5.76 -0.29
C LYS A 147 19.91 6.36 1.11
N PRO A 148 21.00 6.63 1.89
CA PRO A 148 20.86 7.28 3.18
C PRO A 148 20.11 8.60 3.07
N PHE A 149 19.14 8.80 3.98
CA PHE A 149 18.38 10.03 4.14
C PHE A 149 17.91 10.18 5.58
N ASP A 150 17.83 11.39 6.07
CA ASP A 150 17.30 11.67 7.41
C ASP A 150 15.78 11.91 7.31
N GLY A 151 15.02 10.82 7.27
CA GLY A 151 13.57 10.80 7.04
C GLY A 151 13.17 9.73 6.05
N PHE A 152 12.03 9.92 5.38
CA PHE A 152 11.55 9.06 4.32
C PHE A 152 11.14 9.90 3.10
N LYS A 153 11.86 9.74 2.01
CA LYS A 153 11.63 10.44 0.74
C LYS A 153 11.53 9.43 -0.40
N VAL A 154 10.55 9.63 -1.24
CA VAL A 154 10.38 8.84 -2.48
C VAL A 154 10.48 9.76 -3.67
N SER A 155 11.33 9.39 -4.63
CA SER A 155 11.37 9.97 -5.97
C SER A 155 10.96 8.90 -6.95
N PHE A 156 9.99 9.20 -7.79
CA PHE A 156 9.47 8.27 -8.78
C PHE A 156 9.42 8.97 -10.13
N LYS A 157 10.04 8.34 -11.15
CA LYS A 157 10.03 8.82 -12.52
C LYS A 157 9.48 7.74 -13.44
N VAL A 158 8.52 8.10 -14.27
CA VAL A 158 7.88 7.23 -15.25
C VAL A 158 8.07 7.81 -16.63
N SER A 159 8.42 6.96 -17.58
CA SER A 159 8.49 7.32 -19.01
C SER A 159 7.55 6.42 -19.80
N PHE A 160 6.53 7.02 -20.42
CA PHE A 160 5.63 6.31 -21.33
C PHE A 160 5.78 6.91 -22.73
N ASP A 161 5.94 6.07 -23.74
CA ASP A 161 5.96 6.51 -25.12
C ASP A 161 4.51 6.72 -25.66
N HIS A 162 3.85 7.74 -25.08
CA HIS A 162 2.51 8.13 -25.49
C HIS A 162 2.42 9.67 -25.55
N PRO A 163 1.77 10.25 -26.59
CA PRO A 163 1.72 11.71 -26.76
C PRO A 163 1.13 12.49 -25.58
N VAL A 164 0.15 11.93 -24.86
CA VAL A 164 -0.47 12.56 -23.70
C VAL A 164 0.52 12.63 -22.53
N HIS A 165 1.33 11.59 -22.33
CA HIS A 165 2.30 11.56 -21.23
C HIS A 165 3.49 12.51 -21.43
N LYS A 166 3.81 12.86 -22.68
CA LYS A 166 4.87 13.86 -22.99
C LYS A 166 4.55 15.26 -22.48
N LYS A 167 3.29 15.53 -22.14
CA LYS A 167 2.81 16.83 -21.62
C LYS A 167 2.63 16.85 -20.09
N LEU A 168 2.76 15.68 -19.42
CA LEU A 168 2.59 15.58 -17.97
C LEU A 168 3.95 15.51 -17.27
N PRO A 169 4.04 15.97 -16.01
CA PRO A 169 5.24 15.75 -15.20
C PRO A 169 5.54 14.24 -15.13
N SER A 170 6.74 13.85 -15.57
CA SER A 170 7.19 12.47 -15.56
C SER A 170 7.90 12.07 -14.26
N GLU A 171 8.08 13.02 -13.35
CA GLU A 171 8.78 12.83 -12.08
C GLU A 171 7.98 13.44 -10.93
N SER A 172 7.92 12.71 -9.81
CA SER A 172 7.35 13.18 -8.55
C SER A 172 8.32 12.89 -7.41
N ILE A 173 8.52 13.88 -6.54
CA ILE A 173 9.37 13.76 -5.36
C ILE A 173 8.53 14.13 -4.15
N ILE A 174 8.38 13.20 -3.20
CA ILE A 174 7.60 13.40 -1.99
C ILE A 174 8.48 13.10 -0.78
N ASP A 175 8.56 14.06 0.14
CA ASP A 175 9.16 13.90 1.45
C ASP A 175 8.04 13.63 2.46
N PHE A 176 7.98 12.40 2.96
CA PHE A 176 6.84 11.92 3.74
C PHE A 176 6.92 12.36 5.19
N SER A 177 6.05 13.30 5.58
CA SER A 177 5.49 13.35 6.94
C SER A 177 4.08 12.76 6.90
N SER A 178 3.50 12.41 8.06
CA SER A 178 2.12 11.90 8.12
C SER A 178 1.10 12.86 7.49
N THR A 179 1.34 14.16 7.57
CA THR A 179 0.51 15.20 6.96
C THR A 179 0.68 15.24 5.44
N SER A 180 1.91 15.09 4.95
CA SER A 180 2.21 15.10 3.52
C SER A 180 1.59 13.91 2.79
N PHE A 181 1.54 12.71 3.41
CA PHE A 181 0.95 11.53 2.77
C PHE A 181 -0.51 11.77 2.40
N VAL A 182 -1.34 12.16 3.36
CA VAL A 182 -2.78 12.38 3.10
C VAL A 182 -2.99 13.55 2.14
N LYS A 183 -2.25 14.63 2.31
CA LYS A 183 -2.42 15.86 1.52
C LYS A 183 -1.84 15.76 0.11
N GLU A 184 -0.69 15.10 -0.04
CA GLU A 184 0.06 15.08 -1.30
C GLU A 184 -0.12 13.76 -2.05
N ALA A 185 0.13 12.61 -1.43
CA ALA A 185 0.05 11.34 -2.13
C ALA A 185 -1.41 10.92 -2.43
N VAL A 186 -2.31 11.08 -1.47
CA VAL A 186 -3.72 10.65 -1.62
C VAL A 186 -4.48 11.58 -2.57
N SER A 187 -4.26 12.89 -2.47
CA SER A 187 -4.96 13.88 -3.30
C SER A 187 -4.50 13.89 -4.76
N TYR A 188 -3.24 13.51 -5.03
CA TYR A 188 -2.70 13.46 -6.40
C TYR A 188 -3.11 12.24 -7.21
N THR A 189 -3.60 11.17 -6.58
CA THR A 189 -4.11 9.99 -7.30
C THR A 189 -5.46 10.26 -7.99
N HIS A 190 -6.16 11.30 -7.58
CA HIS A 190 -7.35 11.81 -8.28
C HIS A 190 -6.93 12.84 -9.33
N LEU A 191 -6.27 12.42 -10.39
CA LEU A 191 -6.22 13.18 -11.62
C LEU A 191 -7.65 13.22 -12.17
N THR A 192 -8.38 14.26 -11.83
CA THR A 192 -9.59 14.61 -12.57
C THR A 192 -9.14 14.87 -14.00
N LEU A 193 -9.42 13.93 -14.88
CA LEU A 193 -9.40 14.19 -16.32
C LEU A 193 -10.25 15.43 -16.52
N PRO A 194 -9.73 16.50 -17.13
CA PRO A 194 -10.56 17.65 -17.43
C PRO A 194 -11.74 17.13 -18.27
N THR A 195 -12.95 17.30 -17.76
CA THR A 195 -14.16 17.03 -18.51
C THR A 195 -14.07 17.89 -19.74
N ILE A 196 -13.82 17.30 -20.89
CA ILE A 196 -13.93 17.99 -22.17
C ILE A 196 -15.42 18.31 -22.27
N ARG A 197 -15.79 19.54 -21.96
CA ARG A 197 -17.06 20.08 -22.39
C ARG A 197 -16.94 20.20 -23.90
N GLU A 198 -17.60 19.30 -24.60
CA GLU A 198 -17.90 19.55 -26.02
C GLU A 198 -18.72 20.83 -26.09
N VAL A 199 -18.21 21.74 -26.90
CA VAL A 199 -18.93 22.95 -27.34
C VAL A 199 -19.71 22.59 -28.59
#